data_2766d11e0093ceabc9f29b09ad9dd93f
#
_entry.id   2766d11e0093ceabc9f29b09ad9dd93f
#
_cell.length_a   1.000
_cell.length_b   1.000
_cell.length_c   1.000
_cell.angle_alpha   90.00
_cell.angle_beta   90.00
_cell.angle_gamma   90.00
#
_symmetry.space_group_name_H-M   'P 1'
#
loop_
_entity.id
_entity.type
_entity.pdbx_description
1 polymer ?
#
loop_
_entity_poly.entity_id
_entity_poly.type
_entity_poly.pdbx_seq_one_letter_code
_entity_poly.pdbx_strand_id
1 'polypeptide(L)'
;IDDIQAPKPDGWMFNVNDVQSPVGVSTASFDGGETILWFYGCDQNHYKAPPLAEIENPAEEFVEINSKEDLMKLSGTTDDQLLSKNYKLNKDLDLEGIKFEPIGSLEHPFTGKFYGEKHTIKNLTIEKDKDANGVGFFAAIKGSTVKDINIENAKLKGGAVIGVLVGEAQVDAAAGKNNLIAHCKVSGTVEAKGERVIKASDVGGLVGAAQEKTDPNTYDYATTTIFDSHADVKVTADTGANDKATSGHVGGLVGHNKGKIIDSTSKGDILGGN
;
A
#
# COMPACT_ATOMS: atom_id res chain seq x y z
N ILE A 1 -25.39 23.30 40.75
CA ILE A 1 -24.03 23.50 40.13
C ILE A 1 -23.37 22.18 40.33
N ASP A 2 -23.58 21.30 39.39
CA ASP A 2 -23.09 19.91 39.47
C ASP A 2 -21.62 19.90 39.13
N ASP A 3 -20.86 19.21 39.99
CA ASP A 3 -19.45 18.91 39.81
C ASP A 3 -19.20 18.29 38.46
N ILE A 4 -18.71 19.08 37.53
CA ILE A 4 -18.07 18.56 36.35
C ILE A 4 -16.77 17.93 36.86
N GLN A 5 -16.79 16.62 37.07
CA GLN A 5 -15.55 15.89 37.32
C GLN A 5 -14.60 16.17 36.16
N ALA A 6 -13.50 16.83 36.47
CA ALA A 6 -12.43 17.02 35.52
C ALA A 6 -12.03 15.65 34.93
N PRO A 7 -11.90 15.53 33.62
CA PRO A 7 -11.39 14.31 33.01
C PRO A 7 -10.02 13.99 33.60
N LYS A 8 -9.69 12.71 33.68
CA LYS A 8 -8.40 12.23 34.20
C LYS A 8 -7.26 12.95 33.50
N PRO A 9 -6.16 13.28 34.22
CA PRO A 9 -5.13 14.19 33.72
C PRO A 9 -4.40 13.74 32.45
N ASP A 10 -4.51 12.46 32.05
CA ASP A 10 -3.86 11.91 30.88
C ASP A 10 -4.89 11.31 29.92
N GLY A 11 -5.06 11.89 28.74
CA GLY A 11 -5.97 11.38 27.76
C GLY A 11 -5.95 12.13 26.42
N TRP A 12 -6.52 11.46 25.39
CA TRP A 12 -6.76 12.10 24.11
C TRP A 12 -7.90 13.09 24.23
N MET A 13 -7.65 14.31 23.80
CA MET A 13 -8.62 15.38 23.69
C MET A 13 -8.77 15.78 22.23
N PHE A 14 -9.81 16.50 21.89
CA PHE A 14 -10.01 17.01 20.55
C PHE A 14 -10.72 18.37 20.57
N ASN A 15 -10.38 19.18 19.57
CA ASN A 15 -11.08 20.42 19.27
C ASN A 15 -11.95 20.23 18.03
N VAL A 16 -13.07 20.89 18.00
CA VAL A 16 -13.91 21.04 16.81
C VAL A 16 -13.94 22.53 16.47
N ASN A 17 -13.47 22.89 15.27
CA ASN A 17 -13.40 24.28 14.82
C ASN A 17 -12.72 25.20 15.88
N ASP A 18 -11.57 24.79 16.40
CA ASP A 18 -10.77 25.47 17.42
C ASP A 18 -11.40 25.58 18.83
N VAL A 19 -12.53 24.92 19.06
CA VAL A 19 -13.16 24.84 20.38
C VAL A 19 -12.94 23.46 20.99
N GLN A 20 -12.41 23.41 22.20
CA GLN A 20 -12.24 22.13 22.89
C GLN A 20 -13.59 21.49 23.15
N SER A 21 -13.74 20.24 22.73
CA SER A 21 -14.99 19.50 22.96
C SER A 21 -15.14 19.14 24.43
N PRO A 22 -16.28 19.45 25.03
CA PRO A 22 -16.57 19.09 26.43
C PRO A 22 -16.97 17.60 26.59
N VAL A 23 -17.10 16.88 25.50
CA VAL A 23 -17.56 15.48 25.51
C VAL A 23 -16.53 14.56 24.84
N GLY A 24 -16.55 13.29 25.19
CA GLY A 24 -15.72 12.28 24.54
C GLY A 24 -16.19 12.00 23.10
N VAL A 25 -15.28 11.48 22.28
CA VAL A 25 -15.56 11.13 20.87
C VAL A 25 -16.76 10.20 20.69
N SER A 26 -16.96 9.27 21.61
CA SER A 26 -18.10 8.35 21.54
C SER A 26 -19.46 9.02 21.66
N THR A 27 -19.50 10.26 22.12
CA THR A 27 -20.73 11.04 22.31
C THR A 27 -20.78 12.31 21.47
N ALA A 28 -19.72 12.61 20.71
CA ALA A 28 -19.69 13.74 19.81
C ALA A 28 -20.47 13.42 18.52
N SER A 29 -21.28 14.36 18.07
CA SER A 29 -21.98 14.31 16.79
C SER A 29 -21.35 15.33 15.85
N PHE A 30 -21.10 14.93 14.61
CA PHE A 30 -20.47 15.78 13.58
C PHE A 30 -21.41 15.82 12.37
N ASP A 31 -21.71 17.02 11.91
CA ASP A 31 -22.67 17.24 10.80
C ASP A 31 -21.96 17.28 9.43
N GLY A 32 -20.63 17.23 9.42
CA GLY A 32 -19.77 17.32 8.23
C GLY A 32 -19.29 18.74 7.97
N GLY A 33 -18.04 18.84 7.51
CA GLY A 33 -17.36 20.11 7.27
C GLY A 33 -16.63 20.70 8.47
N GLU A 34 -16.67 20.05 9.63
CA GLU A 34 -15.90 20.44 10.80
C GLU A 34 -14.43 20.03 10.64
N THR A 35 -13.56 20.86 11.20
CA THR A 35 -12.17 20.49 11.38
C THR A 35 -11.96 19.93 12.78
N ILE A 36 -11.48 18.71 12.87
CA ILE A 36 -11.26 18.01 14.14
C ILE A 36 -9.77 17.89 14.38
N LEU A 37 -9.30 18.51 15.47
CA LEU A 37 -7.91 18.43 15.90
C LEU A 37 -7.81 17.54 17.13
N TRP A 38 -7.05 16.46 17.02
CA TRP A 38 -6.74 15.54 18.11
C TRP A 38 -5.40 15.92 18.77
N PHE A 39 -5.38 15.91 20.07
CA PHE A 39 -4.15 16.12 20.83
C PHE A 39 -4.13 15.29 22.11
N TYR A 40 -2.94 15.00 22.59
CA TYR A 40 -2.73 14.34 23.87
C TYR A 40 -2.28 15.37 24.90
N GLY A 41 -3.05 15.55 25.94
CA GLY A 41 -2.77 16.52 26.98
C GLY A 41 -2.63 15.90 28.36
N CYS A 42 -1.64 16.35 29.11
CA CYS A 42 -1.39 15.91 30.49
C CYS A 42 -1.82 16.95 31.55
N ASP A 43 -2.24 18.13 31.16
CA ASP A 43 -2.79 19.14 32.07
C ASP A 43 -3.70 20.11 31.33
N GLN A 44 -4.97 20.18 31.74
CA GLN A 44 -5.98 21.04 31.13
C GLN A 44 -5.69 22.56 31.30
N ASN A 45 -4.89 22.94 32.29
CA ASN A 45 -4.64 24.34 32.58
C ASN A 45 -3.44 24.92 31.82
N HIS A 46 -2.61 24.10 31.23
CA HIS A 46 -1.36 24.52 30.59
C HIS A 46 -1.28 24.23 29.09
N TYR A 47 -2.19 23.44 28.53
CA TYR A 47 -2.16 23.14 27.11
C TYR A 47 -3.19 24.02 26.38
N LYS A 48 -2.68 25.03 25.69
CA LYS A 48 -3.45 25.72 24.65
C LYS A 48 -3.13 25.04 23.34
N ALA A 49 -4.13 24.38 22.74
CA ALA A 49 -3.95 23.83 21.40
C ALA A 49 -3.40 24.94 20.49
N PRO A 50 -2.33 24.68 19.73
CA PRO A 50 -1.86 25.67 18.77
C PRO A 50 -3.01 25.99 17.79
N PRO A 51 -3.13 27.25 17.33
CA PRO A 51 -4.10 27.60 16.29
C PRO A 51 -3.93 26.67 15.08
N LEU A 52 -5.04 26.30 14.43
CA LEU A 52 -4.99 25.43 13.23
C LEU A 52 -4.02 25.93 12.16
N ALA A 53 -3.85 27.23 12.03
CA ALA A 53 -2.87 27.86 11.14
C ALA A 53 -1.40 27.52 11.49
N GLU A 54 -1.11 27.11 12.72
CA GLU A 54 0.24 26.67 13.14
C GLU A 54 0.46 25.18 12.96
N ILE A 55 -0.60 24.43 12.65
CA ILE A 55 -0.57 23.00 12.32
C ILE A 55 -0.74 22.82 10.80
N GLU A 56 -0.40 23.80 10.02
CA GLU A 56 -0.22 23.57 8.60
C GLU A 56 0.85 22.48 8.47
N ASN A 57 0.36 21.26 8.33
CA ASN A 57 1.16 20.18 7.79
C ASN A 57 1.77 20.74 6.50
N PRO A 58 3.09 20.90 6.39
CA PRO A 58 3.66 21.50 5.20
C PRO A 58 3.04 20.76 4.02
N ALA A 59 2.45 21.52 3.08
CA ALA A 59 1.73 20.95 1.98
C ALA A 59 2.58 19.81 1.40
N GLU A 60 2.06 18.58 1.43
CA GLU A 60 2.84 17.43 0.99
C GLU A 60 3.30 17.69 -0.44
N GLU A 61 4.60 17.74 -0.64
CA GLU A 61 5.15 17.93 -1.98
C GLU A 61 5.00 16.64 -2.78
N PHE A 62 4.43 16.76 -3.96
CA PHE A 62 4.31 15.67 -4.93
C PHE A 62 5.12 15.98 -6.18
N VAL A 63 5.90 15.00 -6.60
CA VAL A 63 6.52 14.99 -7.92
C VAL A 63 5.45 14.57 -8.93
N GLU A 64 5.21 15.40 -9.93
CA GLU A 64 4.21 15.15 -10.96
C GLU A 64 4.77 14.23 -12.05
N ILE A 65 4.01 13.18 -12.38
CA ILE A 65 4.28 12.29 -13.51
C ILE A 65 3.37 12.69 -14.65
N ASN A 66 3.94 13.42 -15.61
CA ASN A 66 3.24 13.98 -16.74
C ASN A 66 3.51 13.22 -18.05
N SER A 67 4.44 12.26 -18.02
CA SER A 67 4.87 11.52 -19.21
C SER A 67 5.36 10.13 -18.86
N LYS A 68 5.52 9.27 -19.88
CA LYS A 68 6.18 7.97 -19.73
C LYS A 68 7.61 8.14 -19.28
N GLU A 69 8.29 9.15 -19.79
CA GLU A 69 9.68 9.50 -19.46
C GLU A 69 9.83 9.84 -17.96
N ASP A 70 8.83 10.51 -17.36
CA ASP A 70 8.83 10.80 -15.92
C ASP A 70 8.66 9.50 -15.11
N LEU A 71 7.72 8.65 -15.53
CA LEU A 71 7.53 7.35 -14.87
C LEU A 71 8.76 6.46 -15.01
N MET A 72 9.44 6.49 -16.17
CA MET A 72 10.63 5.68 -16.42
C MET A 72 11.83 6.06 -15.54
N LYS A 73 11.86 7.24 -14.93
CA LYS A 73 12.87 7.61 -13.92
C LYS A 73 12.76 6.76 -12.66
N LEU A 74 11.57 6.18 -12.41
CA LEU A 74 11.32 5.28 -11.28
C LEU A 74 11.52 3.81 -11.66
N SER A 75 11.47 3.47 -12.94
CA SER A 75 11.62 2.10 -13.41
C SER A 75 12.98 1.52 -13.02
N GLY A 76 12.99 0.48 -12.21
CA GLY A 76 14.20 -0.22 -11.76
C GLY A 76 15.09 0.57 -10.81
N THR A 77 14.64 1.73 -10.31
CA THR A 77 15.45 2.52 -9.37
C THR A 77 15.59 1.83 -8.02
N THR A 78 16.76 1.95 -7.43
CA THR A 78 17.07 1.59 -6.03
C THR A 78 17.55 2.80 -5.25
N ASP A 79 17.35 4.00 -5.77
CA ASP A 79 17.69 5.26 -5.11
C ASP A 79 16.63 5.58 -4.04
N ASP A 80 16.98 5.41 -2.78
CA ASP A 80 16.11 5.66 -1.64
C ASP A 80 15.58 7.11 -1.58
N GLN A 81 16.32 8.08 -2.13
CA GLN A 81 15.86 9.47 -2.21
C GLN A 81 14.69 9.61 -3.20
N LEU A 82 14.69 8.86 -4.29
CA LEU A 82 13.57 8.82 -5.20
C LEU A 82 12.43 7.97 -4.63
N LEU A 83 12.76 6.84 -4.03
CA LEU A 83 11.76 5.91 -3.48
C LEU A 83 11.02 6.44 -2.24
N SER A 84 11.53 7.48 -1.60
CA SER A 84 10.86 8.13 -0.44
C SER A 84 10.02 9.35 -0.80
N LYS A 85 10.08 9.84 -2.03
CA LYS A 85 9.25 10.97 -2.49
C LYS A 85 7.80 10.56 -2.73
N ASN A 86 6.92 11.56 -2.66
CA ASN A 86 5.54 11.40 -3.06
C ASN A 86 5.37 11.70 -4.54
N TYR A 87 4.54 10.91 -5.23
CA TYR A 87 4.28 11.03 -6.66
C TYR A 87 2.79 11.08 -6.95
N LYS A 88 2.41 11.86 -7.96
CA LYS A 88 1.06 11.83 -8.51
C LYS A 88 1.08 11.71 -10.01
N LEU A 89 0.19 10.90 -10.55
CA LEU A 89 0.00 10.70 -11.97
C LEU A 89 -1.02 11.73 -12.48
N ASN A 90 -0.65 12.51 -13.49
CA ASN A 90 -1.51 13.59 -13.99
C ASN A 90 -2.23 13.25 -15.32
N LYS A 91 -1.97 12.08 -15.88
CA LYS A 91 -2.64 11.60 -17.09
C LYS A 91 -2.46 10.11 -17.30
N ASP A 92 -3.25 9.55 -18.17
CA ASP A 92 -3.11 8.16 -18.59
C ASP A 92 -1.80 7.94 -19.34
N LEU A 93 -1.16 6.82 -19.08
CA LEU A 93 0.10 6.41 -19.72
C LEU A 93 -0.07 5.04 -20.37
N ASP A 94 0.41 4.92 -21.61
CA ASP A 94 0.48 3.65 -22.32
C ASP A 94 1.92 3.17 -22.42
N LEU A 95 2.22 2.04 -21.79
CA LEU A 95 3.55 1.45 -21.74
C LEU A 95 3.77 0.39 -22.84
N GLU A 96 2.95 0.35 -23.88
CA GLU A 96 3.14 -0.61 -24.97
C GLU A 96 4.54 -0.51 -25.56
N GLY A 97 5.21 -1.65 -25.69
CA GLY A 97 6.58 -1.74 -26.20
C GLY A 97 7.67 -1.22 -25.26
N ILE A 98 7.33 -0.77 -24.07
CA ILE A 98 8.30 -0.29 -23.07
C ILE A 98 8.69 -1.44 -22.16
N LYS A 99 9.99 -1.67 -22.01
CA LYS A 99 10.53 -2.57 -21.00
C LYS A 99 10.49 -1.84 -19.65
N PHE A 100 9.52 -2.18 -18.84
CA PHE A 100 9.38 -1.62 -17.49
C PHE A 100 10.01 -2.56 -16.46
N GLU A 101 10.83 -2.01 -15.58
CA GLU A 101 11.37 -2.72 -14.44
C GLU A 101 10.60 -2.29 -13.18
N PRO A 102 10.29 -3.20 -12.25
CA PRO A 102 9.58 -2.86 -11.00
C PRO A 102 10.20 -1.67 -10.28
N ILE A 103 9.38 -0.80 -9.72
CA ILE A 103 9.84 0.32 -8.88
C ILE A 103 10.36 -0.24 -7.56
N GLY A 104 11.60 0.10 -7.22
CA GLY A 104 12.27 -0.37 -6.02
C GLY A 104 12.66 -1.85 -6.05
N SER A 105 12.96 -2.39 -4.87
CA SER A 105 13.31 -3.80 -4.64
C SER A 105 12.90 -4.19 -3.21
N LEU A 106 13.10 -5.46 -2.81
CA LEU A 106 12.86 -5.88 -1.42
C LEU A 106 13.82 -5.20 -0.43
N GLU A 107 15.02 -4.86 -0.87
CA GLU A 107 16.04 -4.19 -0.06
C GLU A 107 15.84 -2.67 -0.07
N HIS A 108 15.34 -2.13 -1.17
CA HIS A 108 15.04 -0.72 -1.40
C HIS A 108 13.56 -0.55 -1.76
N PRO A 109 12.64 -0.75 -0.81
CA PRO A 109 11.21 -0.63 -1.07
C PRO A 109 10.78 0.82 -1.31
N PHE A 110 9.71 1.01 -2.05
CA PHE A 110 9.07 2.31 -2.14
C PHE A 110 8.43 2.68 -0.79
N THR A 111 8.76 3.86 -0.27
CA THR A 111 8.33 4.31 1.06
C THR A 111 7.52 5.61 1.04
N GLY A 112 7.37 6.23 -0.14
CA GLY A 112 6.59 7.43 -0.33
C GLY A 112 5.09 7.17 -0.53
N LYS A 113 4.40 8.18 -1.04
CA LYS A 113 3.00 8.09 -1.47
C LYS A 113 2.93 8.09 -2.99
N PHE A 114 2.07 7.26 -3.56
CA PHE A 114 1.80 7.26 -5.00
C PHE A 114 0.29 7.40 -5.25
N TYR A 115 -0.11 8.53 -5.80
CA TYR A 115 -1.49 8.84 -6.11
C TYR A 115 -1.70 8.76 -7.62
N GLY A 116 -2.52 7.81 -8.04
CA GLY A 116 -2.85 7.63 -9.45
C GLY A 116 -3.85 8.64 -9.98
N GLU A 117 -4.53 9.41 -9.12
CA GLU A 117 -5.55 10.41 -9.47
C GLU A 117 -6.63 9.86 -10.42
N LYS A 118 -6.91 8.55 -10.31
CA LYS A 118 -7.81 7.76 -11.16
C LYS A 118 -7.34 7.58 -12.59
N HIS A 119 -6.13 8.00 -12.93
CA HIS A 119 -5.53 7.74 -14.21
C HIS A 119 -5.14 6.28 -14.40
N THR A 120 -4.96 5.91 -15.64
CA THR A 120 -4.70 4.53 -16.06
C THR A 120 -3.30 4.38 -16.65
N ILE A 121 -2.59 3.36 -16.19
CA ILE A 121 -1.37 2.85 -16.83
C ILE A 121 -1.78 1.61 -17.64
N LYS A 122 -1.56 1.65 -18.95
CA LYS A 122 -1.91 0.56 -19.88
C LYS A 122 -0.69 -0.23 -20.31
N ASN A 123 -0.94 -1.50 -20.66
CA ASN A 123 0.02 -2.38 -21.32
C ASN A 123 1.33 -2.58 -20.52
N LEU A 124 1.26 -2.53 -19.18
CA LEU A 124 2.39 -2.82 -18.33
C LEU A 124 2.89 -4.25 -18.59
N THR A 125 4.12 -4.40 -19.05
CA THR A 125 4.74 -5.71 -19.29
C THR A 125 6.00 -5.83 -18.46
N ILE A 126 6.05 -6.86 -17.61
CA ILE A 126 7.20 -7.19 -16.77
C ILE A 126 7.51 -8.68 -16.95
N GLU A 127 8.75 -8.97 -17.37
CA GLU A 127 9.25 -10.33 -17.45
C GLU A 127 10.53 -10.45 -16.62
N LYS A 128 10.50 -11.35 -15.66
CA LYS A 128 11.60 -11.61 -14.73
C LYS A 128 11.91 -13.09 -14.68
N ASP A 129 13.10 -13.39 -14.20
CA ASP A 129 13.50 -14.77 -13.95
C ASP A 129 12.59 -15.41 -12.88
N LYS A 130 12.48 -16.72 -12.96
CA LYS A 130 11.65 -17.53 -12.06
C LYS A 130 11.96 -17.32 -10.56
N ASP A 131 13.17 -16.96 -10.22
CA ASP A 131 13.64 -16.78 -8.84
C ASP A 131 13.55 -15.32 -8.36
N ALA A 132 13.09 -14.40 -9.21
CA ALA A 132 12.95 -13.00 -8.84
C ALA A 132 11.90 -12.84 -7.73
N ASN A 133 12.25 -12.12 -6.69
CA ASN A 133 11.31 -11.74 -5.63
C ASN A 133 10.85 -10.30 -5.84
N GLY A 134 9.58 -10.04 -5.57
CA GLY A 134 9.02 -8.71 -5.73
C GLY A 134 8.82 -8.34 -7.20
N VAL A 135 7.80 -8.91 -7.85
CA VAL A 135 7.42 -8.58 -9.24
C VAL A 135 6.07 -7.89 -9.25
N GLY A 136 6.03 -6.67 -9.73
CA GLY A 136 4.85 -5.84 -9.80
C GLY A 136 5.19 -4.46 -10.33
N PHE A 137 4.20 -3.58 -10.46
CA PHE A 137 4.49 -2.16 -10.73
C PHE A 137 5.45 -1.62 -9.66
N PHE A 138 5.21 -1.94 -8.39
CA PHE A 138 6.19 -1.84 -7.31
C PHE A 138 6.75 -3.23 -6.99
N ALA A 139 8.08 -3.37 -6.93
CA ALA A 139 8.70 -4.60 -6.44
C ALA A 139 8.34 -4.83 -4.96
N ALA A 140 8.52 -3.81 -4.16
CA ALA A 140 8.07 -3.75 -2.78
C ALA A 140 7.66 -2.33 -2.36
N ILE A 141 6.74 -2.26 -1.40
CA ILE A 141 6.37 -1.04 -0.68
C ILE A 141 6.59 -1.24 0.81
N LYS A 142 6.88 -0.15 1.56
CA LYS A 142 7.07 -0.21 3.01
C LYS A 142 6.65 1.09 3.69
N GLY A 143 5.63 1.03 4.56
CA GLY A 143 5.08 2.21 5.22
C GLY A 143 4.52 3.24 4.22
N SER A 144 3.92 2.79 3.15
CA SER A 144 3.60 3.55 1.95
C SER A 144 2.09 3.66 1.73
N THR A 145 1.67 4.69 1.02
CA THR A 145 0.29 4.85 0.53
C THR A 145 0.26 4.81 -0.99
N VAL A 146 -0.46 3.84 -1.55
CA VAL A 146 -0.72 3.72 -2.99
C VAL A 146 -2.23 3.79 -3.21
N LYS A 147 -2.71 4.78 -3.94
CA LYS A 147 -4.15 4.94 -4.12
C LYS A 147 -4.55 5.48 -5.49
N ASP A 148 -5.82 5.25 -5.83
CA ASP A 148 -6.49 5.81 -6.99
C ASP A 148 -5.79 5.52 -8.33
N ILE A 149 -5.14 4.34 -8.47
CA ILE A 149 -4.44 3.96 -9.70
C ILE A 149 -5.15 2.81 -10.41
N ASN A 150 -5.27 2.92 -11.74
CA ASN A 150 -5.74 1.84 -12.59
C ASN A 150 -4.57 1.29 -13.42
N ILE A 151 -4.46 -0.05 -13.51
CA ILE A 151 -3.52 -0.72 -14.42
C ILE A 151 -4.32 -1.65 -15.31
N GLU A 152 -4.31 -1.40 -16.61
CA GLU A 152 -5.07 -2.17 -17.59
C GLU A 152 -4.15 -2.98 -18.52
N ASN A 153 -4.61 -4.18 -18.86
CA ASN A 153 -3.92 -5.08 -19.77
C ASN A 153 -2.47 -5.38 -19.35
N ALA A 154 -2.25 -5.60 -18.05
CA ALA A 154 -0.95 -5.95 -17.51
C ALA A 154 -0.55 -7.39 -17.93
N LYS A 155 0.74 -7.60 -18.16
CA LYS A 155 1.32 -8.92 -18.47
C LYS A 155 2.56 -9.12 -17.64
N LEU A 156 2.43 -9.87 -16.55
CA LEU A 156 3.54 -10.16 -15.65
C LEU A 156 3.91 -11.63 -15.73
N LYS A 157 5.20 -11.90 -15.84
CA LYS A 157 5.74 -13.25 -15.93
C LYS A 157 7.00 -13.42 -15.09
N GLY A 158 7.11 -14.58 -14.47
CA GLY A 158 8.25 -14.94 -13.62
C GLY A 158 7.99 -14.59 -12.16
N GLY A 159 9.02 -14.78 -11.36
CA GLY A 159 9.01 -14.36 -9.97
C GLY A 159 8.38 -15.33 -8.98
N ALA A 160 8.80 -15.13 -7.75
CA ALA A 160 8.40 -15.89 -6.58
C ALA A 160 7.29 -15.20 -5.80
N VAL A 161 7.38 -13.86 -5.72
CA VAL A 161 6.37 -13.03 -5.09
C VAL A 161 5.92 -12.02 -6.14
N ILE A 162 4.70 -12.19 -6.64
CA ILE A 162 4.23 -11.47 -7.81
C ILE A 162 2.78 -11.00 -7.64
N GLY A 163 2.53 -9.74 -7.96
CA GLY A 163 1.21 -9.10 -8.05
C GLY A 163 1.27 -7.93 -9.01
N VAL A 164 0.19 -7.63 -9.73
CA VAL A 164 0.21 -6.57 -10.77
C VAL A 164 0.62 -5.22 -10.20
N LEU A 165 0.07 -4.83 -9.05
CA LEU A 165 0.40 -3.55 -8.43
C LEU A 165 1.63 -3.65 -7.53
N VAL A 166 1.66 -4.64 -6.64
CA VAL A 166 2.72 -4.78 -5.64
C VAL A 166 3.18 -6.23 -5.56
N GLY A 167 4.48 -6.48 -5.70
CA GLY A 167 5.06 -7.78 -5.38
C GLY A 167 4.92 -8.06 -3.89
N GLU A 168 5.60 -7.29 -3.06
CA GLU A 168 5.56 -7.47 -1.60
C GLU A 168 5.25 -6.16 -0.86
N ALA A 169 4.21 -6.15 -0.06
CA ALA A 169 3.89 -5.06 0.85
C ALA A 169 4.49 -5.35 2.23
N GLN A 170 5.71 -4.89 2.44
CA GLN A 170 6.45 -4.98 3.70
C GLN A 170 5.91 -3.94 4.69
N VAL A 171 6.08 -4.18 5.98
CA VAL A 171 5.68 -3.25 7.03
C VAL A 171 6.86 -2.75 7.84
N ASP A 172 6.74 -1.53 8.36
CA ASP A 172 7.72 -0.92 9.25
C ASP A 172 7.16 -0.81 10.66
N ALA A 173 7.21 -1.92 11.40
CA ALA A 173 6.69 -1.97 12.75
C ALA A 173 7.46 -1.06 13.70
N ALA A 174 8.79 -0.94 13.54
CA ALA A 174 9.62 -0.08 14.39
C ALA A 174 9.29 1.42 14.21
N ALA A 175 8.83 1.82 13.04
CA ALA A 175 8.35 3.19 12.78
C ALA A 175 6.82 3.33 12.93
N GLY A 176 6.10 2.26 13.29
CA GLY A 176 4.64 2.25 13.40
C GLY A 176 3.92 2.56 12.08
N LYS A 177 4.60 2.39 10.94
CA LYS A 177 4.06 2.79 9.63
C LYS A 177 3.34 1.66 8.93
N ASN A 178 2.08 1.89 8.63
CA ASN A 178 1.21 0.99 7.87
C ASN A 178 1.34 1.21 6.36
N ASN A 179 1.05 0.18 5.57
CA ASN A 179 0.75 0.37 4.16
C ASN A 179 -0.75 0.56 3.96
N LEU A 180 -1.10 1.43 3.02
CA LEU A 180 -2.45 1.58 2.50
C LEU A 180 -2.43 1.42 0.98
N ILE A 181 -3.20 0.45 0.48
CA ILE A 181 -3.52 0.28 -0.94
C ILE A 181 -5.02 0.50 -1.07
N ALA A 182 -5.44 1.59 -1.72
CA ALA A 182 -6.84 1.97 -1.74
C ALA A 182 -7.32 2.41 -3.12
N HIS A 183 -8.57 2.05 -3.46
CA HIS A 183 -9.22 2.46 -4.72
C HIS A 183 -8.42 2.11 -5.97
N CYS A 184 -7.69 0.99 -5.94
CA CYS A 184 -6.84 0.54 -7.04
C CYS A 184 -7.57 -0.52 -7.87
N LYS A 185 -7.42 -0.45 -9.20
CA LYS A 185 -7.99 -1.45 -10.11
C LYS A 185 -6.92 -1.98 -11.02
N VAL A 186 -6.82 -3.29 -11.13
CA VAL A 186 -5.87 -3.94 -12.04
C VAL A 186 -6.56 -4.98 -12.90
N SER A 187 -6.09 -5.10 -14.15
CA SER A 187 -6.54 -6.16 -15.06
C SER A 187 -5.38 -6.70 -15.90
N GLY A 188 -5.48 -7.97 -16.29
CA GLY A 188 -4.47 -8.59 -17.13
C GLY A 188 -4.14 -10.03 -16.79
N THR A 189 -2.87 -10.38 -16.87
CA THR A 189 -2.37 -11.74 -16.63
C THR A 189 -1.15 -11.74 -15.73
N VAL A 190 -1.12 -12.67 -14.80
CA VAL A 190 0.04 -13.00 -13.96
C VAL A 190 0.40 -14.46 -14.22
N GLU A 191 1.63 -14.73 -14.62
CA GLU A 191 2.15 -16.05 -14.90
C GLU A 191 3.43 -16.29 -14.08
N ALA A 192 3.29 -16.96 -12.95
CA ALA A 192 4.42 -17.41 -12.16
C ALA A 192 4.83 -18.82 -12.63
N LYS A 193 6.01 -18.91 -13.27
CA LYS A 193 6.58 -20.17 -13.76
C LYS A 193 7.91 -20.44 -13.11
N GLY A 194 8.13 -21.66 -12.72
CA GLY A 194 9.46 -22.12 -12.35
C GLY A 194 9.48 -23.41 -11.54
N GLU A 195 10.41 -24.28 -11.84
CA GLU A 195 10.83 -25.34 -10.94
C GLU A 195 11.42 -24.69 -9.69
N ARG A 196 10.61 -24.54 -8.65
CA ARG A 196 11.09 -23.99 -7.39
C ARG A 196 11.60 -25.10 -6.49
N VAL A 197 12.87 -25.01 -6.23
CA VAL A 197 13.52 -26.00 -5.38
C VAL A 197 13.36 -25.69 -3.88
N ILE A 198 13.04 -24.45 -3.44
CA ILE A 198 13.25 -24.16 -2.01
C ILE A 198 12.36 -23.08 -1.37
N LYS A 199 11.54 -22.26 -2.05
CA LYS A 199 10.82 -21.17 -1.36
C LYS A 199 9.35 -21.01 -1.78
N ALA A 200 8.50 -20.63 -0.82
CA ALA A 200 7.10 -20.30 -1.04
C ALA A 200 6.93 -19.26 -2.16
N SER A 201 5.95 -19.49 -3.01
CA SER A 201 5.53 -18.53 -4.03
C SER A 201 4.27 -17.86 -3.54
N ASP A 202 4.25 -16.55 -3.56
CA ASP A 202 3.06 -15.77 -3.21
C ASP A 202 2.60 -15.03 -4.45
N VAL A 203 1.56 -15.56 -5.09
CA VAL A 203 1.08 -15.10 -6.40
C VAL A 203 -0.32 -14.54 -6.27
N GLY A 204 -0.48 -13.25 -6.47
CA GLY A 204 -1.76 -12.55 -6.39
C GLY A 204 -2.09 -11.76 -7.65
N GLY A 205 -3.35 -11.45 -7.86
CA GLY A 205 -3.77 -10.58 -8.94
C GLY A 205 -3.37 -9.13 -8.69
N LEU A 206 -3.60 -8.61 -7.49
CA LEU A 206 -3.25 -7.23 -7.10
C LEU A 206 -1.90 -7.20 -6.36
N VAL A 207 -1.75 -8.02 -5.32
CA VAL A 207 -0.59 -8.06 -4.43
C VAL A 207 -0.10 -9.49 -4.26
N GLY A 208 1.20 -9.72 -4.39
CA GLY A 208 1.80 -11.04 -4.13
C GLY A 208 1.73 -11.40 -2.65
N ALA A 209 2.37 -10.61 -1.79
CA ALA A 209 2.36 -10.79 -0.34
C ALA A 209 2.04 -9.49 0.39
N ALA A 210 1.09 -9.53 1.31
CA ALA A 210 0.75 -8.45 2.22
C ALA A 210 1.14 -8.85 3.64
N GLN A 211 2.05 -8.08 4.25
CA GLN A 211 2.61 -8.39 5.55
C GLN A 211 1.96 -7.61 6.69
N GLU A 212 2.13 -8.17 7.87
CA GLU A 212 1.77 -7.61 9.16
C GLU A 212 2.90 -7.97 10.15
N LYS A 213 3.21 -7.07 11.05
CA LYS A 213 4.25 -7.32 12.05
C LYS A 213 4.01 -6.51 13.33
N THR A 214 4.31 -7.12 14.46
CA THR A 214 4.45 -6.44 15.74
C THR A 214 5.93 -6.36 16.11
N ASP A 215 6.41 -5.19 16.50
CA ASP A 215 7.77 -5.07 17.03
C ASP A 215 7.83 -5.73 18.41
N PRO A 216 8.73 -6.70 18.64
CA PRO A 216 8.78 -7.42 19.91
C PRO A 216 9.31 -6.57 21.08
N ASN A 217 9.96 -5.43 20.81
CA ASN A 217 10.55 -4.57 21.84
C ASN A 217 9.61 -3.44 22.26
N THR A 218 8.91 -2.85 21.29
CA THR A 218 8.03 -1.68 21.52
C THR A 218 6.56 -2.06 21.53
N TYR A 219 6.23 -3.27 21.07
CA TYR A 219 4.86 -3.72 20.79
C TYR A 219 4.12 -2.87 19.72
N ASP A 220 4.86 -2.04 18.99
CA ASP A 220 4.30 -1.31 17.86
C ASP A 220 3.85 -2.28 16.78
N TYR A 221 2.66 -2.01 16.26
CA TYR A 221 2.01 -2.84 15.27
C TYR A 221 1.94 -2.12 13.94
N ALA A 222 2.33 -2.81 12.90
CA ALA A 222 2.18 -2.32 11.53
C ALA A 222 1.50 -3.37 10.64
N THR A 223 0.61 -2.93 9.78
CA THR A 223 -0.15 -3.79 8.89
C THR A 223 -0.28 -3.20 7.49
N THR A 224 -0.55 -4.06 6.52
CA THR A 224 -0.98 -3.67 5.18
C THR A 224 -2.50 -3.70 5.12
N THR A 225 -3.13 -2.59 4.75
CA THR A 225 -4.57 -2.51 4.48
C THR A 225 -4.82 -2.35 2.99
N ILE A 226 -5.64 -3.22 2.44
CA ILE A 226 -6.15 -3.16 1.06
C ILE A 226 -7.63 -2.79 1.16
N PHE A 227 -8.00 -1.63 0.62
CA PHE A 227 -9.34 -1.07 0.74
C PHE A 227 -9.91 -0.72 -0.63
N ASP A 228 -11.17 -1.06 -0.88
CA ASP A 228 -11.92 -0.77 -2.12
C ASP A 228 -11.07 -0.94 -3.39
N SER A 229 -10.40 -2.10 -3.48
CA SER A 229 -9.46 -2.39 -4.56
C SER A 229 -9.84 -3.68 -5.28
N HIS A 230 -9.65 -3.70 -6.60
CA HIS A 230 -10.22 -4.74 -7.45
C HIS A 230 -9.19 -5.29 -8.42
N ALA A 231 -9.18 -6.63 -8.59
CA ALA A 231 -8.36 -7.33 -9.56
C ALA A 231 -9.24 -8.13 -10.55
N ASP A 232 -9.10 -7.86 -11.84
CA ASP A 232 -9.65 -8.69 -12.92
C ASP A 232 -8.47 -9.33 -13.68
N VAL A 233 -7.85 -10.31 -13.04
CA VAL A 233 -6.55 -10.84 -13.44
C VAL A 233 -6.63 -12.35 -13.56
N LYS A 234 -6.21 -12.88 -14.73
CA LYS A 234 -5.94 -14.30 -14.86
C LYS A 234 -4.62 -14.63 -14.18
N VAL A 235 -4.68 -15.40 -13.12
CA VAL A 235 -3.51 -15.83 -12.35
C VAL A 235 -3.17 -17.28 -12.71
N THR A 236 -1.95 -17.51 -13.16
CA THR A 236 -1.42 -18.85 -13.42
C THR A 236 -0.16 -19.05 -12.62
N ALA A 237 -0.18 -20.01 -11.71
CA ALA A 237 0.99 -20.42 -10.95
C ALA A 237 1.32 -21.87 -11.25
N ASP A 238 2.39 -22.08 -12.02
CA ASP A 238 2.92 -23.41 -12.28
C ASP A 238 3.99 -23.70 -11.23
N THR A 239 3.68 -24.62 -10.32
CA THR A 239 4.59 -25.00 -9.24
C THR A 239 5.61 -26.06 -9.67
N GLY A 240 5.57 -26.50 -10.95
CA GLY A 240 6.43 -27.57 -11.45
C GLY A 240 6.13 -28.93 -10.81
N ALA A 241 6.46 -30.00 -11.53
CA ALA A 241 6.15 -31.38 -11.16
C ALA A 241 7.02 -31.98 -10.04
N ASN A 242 7.63 -31.18 -9.18
CA ASN A 242 8.47 -31.68 -8.10
C ASN A 242 7.75 -31.69 -6.77
N ASP A 243 7.48 -32.89 -6.25
CA ASP A 243 6.84 -33.22 -4.96
C ASP A 243 7.48 -32.58 -3.69
N LYS A 244 8.40 -31.64 -3.86
CA LYS A 244 9.10 -30.95 -2.78
C LYS A 244 8.75 -29.46 -2.68
N ALA A 245 7.70 -28.99 -3.36
CA ALA A 245 7.26 -27.60 -3.24
C ALA A 245 6.74 -27.35 -1.83
N THR A 246 7.49 -26.60 -1.06
CA THR A 246 7.01 -26.02 0.19
C THR A 246 5.99 -24.94 -0.14
N SER A 247 4.79 -25.06 0.41
CA SER A 247 3.64 -24.14 0.41
C SER A 247 3.77 -22.84 -0.39
N GLY A 248 3.21 -22.82 -1.58
CA GLY A 248 2.92 -21.57 -2.31
C GLY A 248 1.50 -21.11 -2.02
N HIS A 249 1.26 -19.80 -2.04
CA HIS A 249 -0.06 -19.21 -1.90
C HIS A 249 -0.46 -18.56 -3.22
N VAL A 250 -1.63 -18.89 -3.72
CA VAL A 250 -2.16 -18.34 -4.97
C VAL A 250 -3.55 -17.76 -4.70
N GLY A 251 -3.74 -16.50 -5.04
CA GLY A 251 -5.01 -15.80 -4.83
C GLY A 251 -5.36 -14.87 -5.98
N GLY A 252 -6.64 -14.66 -6.21
CA GLY A 252 -7.11 -13.74 -7.25
C GLY A 252 -6.84 -12.27 -6.90
N LEU A 253 -6.84 -11.92 -5.62
CA LEU A 253 -6.51 -10.57 -5.17
C LEU A 253 -5.11 -10.54 -4.53
N VAL A 254 -4.89 -11.34 -3.50
CA VAL A 254 -3.64 -11.40 -2.74
C VAL A 254 -3.19 -12.85 -2.67
N GLY A 255 -1.91 -13.12 -2.94
CA GLY A 255 -1.34 -14.46 -2.80
C GLY A 255 -1.23 -14.87 -1.34
N HIS A 256 -0.46 -14.16 -0.56
CA HIS A 256 -0.31 -14.37 0.87
C HIS A 256 -0.75 -13.13 1.66
N ASN A 257 -1.82 -13.25 2.42
CA ASN A 257 -2.35 -12.14 3.21
C ASN A 257 -2.16 -12.35 4.71
N LYS A 258 -1.40 -11.46 5.33
CA LYS A 258 -1.35 -11.26 6.79
C LYS A 258 -1.95 -9.92 7.21
N GLY A 259 -2.32 -9.08 6.24
CA GLY A 259 -2.91 -7.76 6.48
C GLY A 259 -4.43 -7.77 6.50
N LYS A 260 -5.02 -6.63 6.21
CA LYS A 260 -6.47 -6.40 6.17
C LYS A 260 -6.94 -6.21 4.74
N ILE A 261 -8.04 -6.87 4.38
CA ILE A 261 -8.73 -6.67 3.11
C ILE A 261 -10.16 -6.22 3.43
N ILE A 262 -10.54 -5.08 2.90
CA ILE A 262 -11.84 -4.43 3.17
C ILE A 262 -12.44 -4.01 1.82
N ASP A 263 -13.71 -4.34 1.58
CA ASP A 263 -14.52 -3.94 0.41
C ASP A 263 -13.84 -4.18 -0.95
N SER A 264 -12.97 -5.20 -1.02
CA SER A 264 -12.15 -5.49 -2.18
C SER A 264 -12.55 -6.80 -2.86
N THR A 265 -12.39 -6.88 -4.17
CA THR A 265 -12.85 -8.05 -4.95
C THR A 265 -11.81 -8.53 -5.94
N SER A 266 -11.92 -9.80 -6.32
CA SER A 266 -11.19 -10.34 -7.47
C SER A 266 -12.12 -11.02 -8.44
N LYS A 267 -11.76 -10.96 -9.72
CA LYS A 267 -12.35 -11.70 -10.83
C LYS A 267 -11.22 -12.32 -11.65
N GLY A 268 -11.56 -13.21 -12.54
CA GLY A 268 -10.61 -13.88 -13.42
C GLY A 268 -10.30 -15.30 -12.95
N ASP A 269 -9.71 -16.05 -13.85
CA ASP A 269 -9.38 -17.46 -13.62
C ASP A 269 -8.12 -17.57 -12.75
N ILE A 270 -8.17 -18.47 -11.78
CA ILE A 270 -7.02 -18.81 -10.96
C ILE A 270 -6.66 -20.27 -11.28
N LEU A 271 -5.49 -20.46 -11.87
CA LEU A 271 -4.95 -21.75 -12.21
C LEU A 271 -3.71 -22.02 -11.35
N GLY A 272 -3.88 -22.80 -10.31
CA GLY A 272 -2.76 -23.36 -9.54
C GLY A 272 -2.25 -24.63 -10.23
N GLY A 273 -0.94 -24.78 -10.38
CA GLY A 273 -0.34 -26.03 -10.85
C GLY A 273 -0.46 -27.14 -9.81
N ASN A 274 -0.57 -28.38 -10.29
CA ASN A 274 -0.50 -29.61 -9.47
C ASN A 274 0.94 -29.87 -9.05
#